data_74e8df13f98bba9565b8cb594bced7aa
#
_entry.id   74e8df13f98bba9565b8cb594bced7aa
#
_cell.length_a   1.000
_cell.length_b   1.000
_cell.length_c   1.000
_cell.angle_alpha   90.00
_cell.angle_beta   90.00
_cell.angle_gamma   90.00
#
_symmetry.space_group_name_H-M   'P 1'
#
loop_
_entity.id
_entity.type
_entity.pdbx_description
1 polymer ?
#
loop_
_entity_poly.entity_id
_entity_poly.type
_entity_poly.pdbx_seq_one_letter_code
_entity_poly.pdbx_strand_id
1 'polypeptide(L)'
;MAKIFYIITLAILLISCNSNNGKTKQVSTIDSTLQVSVDSILQNKLSELNATVGQVIIMEVQTGEIKAFVGSDSILQESGLVRTASLLAALETKAVKLSDTIDVADGVLAIGKDTLCDHNWHRGGYGKITVEQGFGLASNIANYKIVKKVFENEQAFSETLAKYGYQVKDTSLVYNPLGYGILTTPLQNLTFINNIAKSNTTIKEALAYSVSDGLAKPAQSDKVKVAGATGTIQLPNGEYAVEFCGYFPADNPKYSVIVTINKTELPASGGLMAGDVFRQIVDIMNER
;
A
#
# COMPACT_ATOMS: atom_id res chain seq x y z
N MET A 1 -30.61 22.40 -5.69
CA MET A 1 -29.51 21.52 -6.12
C MET A 1 -29.02 20.77 -4.90
N ALA A 2 -29.39 19.51 -4.79
CA ALA A 2 -29.14 18.68 -3.60
C ALA A 2 -27.68 18.18 -3.62
N LYS A 3 -26.93 18.53 -2.57
CA LYS A 3 -25.60 17.98 -2.32
C LYS A 3 -25.75 16.57 -1.76
N ILE A 4 -25.38 15.57 -2.54
CA ILE A 4 -25.29 14.19 -2.08
C ILE A 4 -23.99 14.05 -1.28
N PHE A 5 -24.10 14.03 0.04
CA PHE A 5 -23.06 13.65 0.95
C PHE A 5 -22.94 12.12 0.96
N TYR A 6 -21.90 11.56 0.35
CA TYR A 6 -21.48 10.19 0.61
C TYR A 6 -20.72 10.16 1.94
N ILE A 7 -21.44 9.88 3.01
CA ILE A 7 -20.83 9.49 4.30
C ILE A 7 -20.42 8.03 4.13
N ILE A 8 -19.11 7.78 4.02
CA ILE A 8 -18.56 6.44 4.18
C ILE A 8 -18.62 6.11 5.66
N THR A 9 -19.72 5.53 6.09
CA THR A 9 -19.88 4.98 7.42
C THR A 9 -19.03 3.72 7.50
N LEU A 10 -17.95 3.79 8.30
CA LEU A 10 -17.22 2.62 8.76
C LEU A 10 -18.23 1.77 9.55
N ALA A 11 -18.74 0.72 8.95
CA ALA A 11 -19.61 -0.22 9.62
C ALA A 11 -18.79 -1.07 10.59
N ILE A 12 -18.47 -0.48 11.74
CA ILE A 12 -18.23 -1.27 12.96
C ILE A 12 -19.60 -1.82 13.30
N LEU A 13 -19.84 -3.10 13.05
CA LEU A 13 -20.99 -3.84 13.50
C LEU A 13 -20.97 -3.90 15.04
N LEU A 14 -21.46 -2.83 15.67
CA LEU A 14 -21.96 -2.89 17.03
C LEU A 14 -23.26 -3.70 16.98
N ILE A 15 -23.17 -4.96 17.35
CA ILE A 15 -24.35 -5.81 17.54
C ILE A 15 -25.11 -5.26 18.75
N SER A 16 -26.22 -4.57 18.46
CA SER A 16 -27.27 -4.29 19.44
C SER A 16 -27.88 -5.63 19.83
N CYS A 17 -27.70 -6.05 21.07
CA CYS A 17 -28.42 -7.17 21.66
C CYS A 17 -29.91 -6.87 21.68
N ASN A 18 -30.66 -7.46 20.75
CA ASN A 18 -32.10 -7.63 20.92
C ASN A 18 -32.36 -9.13 21.11
N SER A 19 -32.84 -9.47 22.29
CA SER A 19 -33.12 -10.82 22.73
C SER A 19 -34.33 -11.38 21.95
N ASN A 20 -34.05 -12.23 20.95
CA ASN A 20 -34.97 -13.26 20.50
C ASN A 20 -34.18 -14.46 19.99
N ASN A 21 -34.52 -15.63 20.55
CA ASN A 21 -33.87 -16.92 20.35
C ASN A 21 -33.84 -17.37 18.88
N GLY A 22 -32.80 -16.98 18.15
CA GLY A 22 -32.39 -17.57 16.91
C GLY A 22 -30.86 -17.45 16.85
N LYS A 23 -30.13 -18.50 17.21
CA LYS A 23 -28.68 -18.56 17.03
C LYS A 23 -28.38 -18.53 15.53
N THR A 24 -28.28 -17.34 14.94
CA THR A 24 -27.61 -17.16 13.66
C THR A 24 -26.14 -17.55 13.90
N LYS A 25 -25.77 -18.72 13.38
CA LYS A 25 -24.40 -19.18 13.38
C LYS A 25 -23.61 -18.16 12.56
N GLN A 26 -22.82 -17.32 13.20
CA GLN A 26 -21.93 -16.40 12.51
C GLN A 26 -20.94 -17.27 11.73
N VAL A 27 -21.12 -17.34 10.42
CA VAL A 27 -20.23 -18.13 9.56
C VAL A 27 -18.94 -17.35 9.43
N SER A 28 -17.82 -17.92 9.89
CA SER A 28 -16.50 -17.34 9.67
C SER A 28 -16.23 -17.26 8.18
N THR A 29 -15.78 -16.11 7.70
CA THR A 29 -15.36 -15.92 6.30
C THR A 29 -13.93 -16.43 6.05
N ILE A 30 -13.20 -16.78 7.13
CA ILE A 30 -11.83 -17.29 7.08
C ILE A 30 -11.81 -18.70 6.48
N ASP A 31 -10.99 -18.89 5.45
CA ASP A 31 -10.60 -20.19 4.92
C ASP A 31 -9.48 -20.77 5.79
N SER A 32 -9.80 -21.76 6.61
CA SER A 32 -8.86 -22.33 7.57
C SER A 32 -7.63 -23.00 6.92
N THR A 33 -7.79 -23.59 5.73
CA THR A 33 -6.67 -24.21 5.01
C THR A 33 -5.75 -23.13 4.42
N LEU A 34 -6.33 -22.07 3.87
CA LEU A 34 -5.57 -20.92 3.38
C LEU A 34 -4.84 -20.23 4.54
N GLN A 35 -5.52 -20.02 5.67
CA GLN A 35 -4.96 -19.46 6.89
C GLN A 35 -3.68 -20.17 7.32
N VAL A 36 -3.69 -21.50 7.41
CA VAL A 36 -2.52 -22.30 7.80
C VAL A 36 -1.38 -22.19 6.79
N SER A 37 -1.70 -22.25 5.49
CA SER A 37 -0.68 -22.12 4.44
C SER A 37 -0.02 -20.74 4.46
N VAL A 38 -0.82 -19.67 4.61
CA VAL A 38 -0.33 -18.29 4.66
C VAL A 38 0.49 -18.05 5.93
N ASP A 39 0.08 -18.61 7.07
CA ASP A 39 0.85 -18.50 8.31
C ASP A 39 2.24 -19.16 8.13
N SER A 40 2.30 -20.35 7.56
CA SER A 40 3.58 -21.02 7.29
C SER A 40 4.51 -20.17 6.39
N ILE A 41 3.97 -19.55 5.32
CA ILE A 41 4.75 -18.68 4.44
C ILE A 41 5.29 -17.47 5.21
N LEU A 42 4.43 -16.81 6.02
CA LEU A 42 4.83 -15.66 6.81
C LEU A 42 5.91 -16.04 7.83
N GLN A 43 5.72 -17.09 8.62
CA GLN A 43 6.68 -17.51 9.64
C GLN A 43 8.04 -17.88 9.07
N ASN A 44 8.08 -18.55 7.90
CA ASN A 44 9.33 -18.84 7.19
C ASN A 44 10.05 -17.55 6.82
N LYS A 45 9.34 -16.55 6.29
CA LYS A 45 9.94 -15.25 5.92
C LYS A 45 10.40 -14.47 7.15
N LEU A 46 9.62 -14.45 8.23
CA LEU A 46 10.03 -13.80 9.47
C LEU A 46 11.33 -14.42 10.02
N SER A 47 11.43 -15.74 10.01
CA SER A 47 12.65 -16.45 10.41
C SER A 47 13.84 -16.12 9.52
N GLU A 48 13.66 -16.11 8.18
CA GLU A 48 14.69 -15.73 7.20
C GLU A 48 15.24 -14.33 7.45
N LEU A 49 14.34 -13.39 7.83
CA LEU A 49 14.69 -11.98 8.00
C LEU A 49 15.08 -11.59 9.45
N ASN A 50 15.11 -12.55 10.38
CA ASN A 50 15.24 -12.26 11.80
C ASN A 50 14.20 -11.24 12.31
N ALA A 51 13.00 -11.26 11.73
CA ALA A 51 11.90 -10.37 12.07
C ALA A 51 10.93 -11.08 13.03
N THR A 52 10.35 -10.33 13.95
CA THR A 52 9.40 -10.86 14.95
C THR A 52 7.97 -10.37 14.75
N VAL A 53 7.79 -9.30 13.98
CA VAL A 53 6.50 -8.69 13.71
C VAL A 53 6.19 -8.80 12.23
N GLY A 54 5.05 -9.40 11.92
CA GLY A 54 4.53 -9.47 10.55
C GLY A 54 3.05 -9.71 10.54
N GLN A 55 2.40 -9.30 9.45
CA GLN A 55 0.98 -9.53 9.21
C GLN A 55 0.72 -9.79 7.75
N VAL A 56 -0.19 -10.73 7.48
CA VAL A 56 -0.80 -10.93 6.17
C VAL A 56 -2.32 -10.90 6.32
N ILE A 57 -2.97 -10.11 5.46
CA ILE A 57 -4.44 -10.10 5.36
C ILE A 57 -4.81 -10.35 3.89
N ILE A 58 -5.74 -11.27 3.67
CA ILE A 58 -6.31 -11.58 2.35
C ILE A 58 -7.79 -11.21 2.38
N MET A 59 -8.21 -10.41 1.42
CA MET A 59 -9.58 -9.93 1.27
C MET A 59 -10.13 -10.28 -0.11
N GLU A 60 -11.36 -10.79 -0.15
CA GLU A 60 -12.08 -10.94 -1.41
C GLU A 60 -12.52 -9.57 -1.94
N VAL A 61 -12.16 -9.27 -3.20
CA VAL A 61 -12.34 -7.92 -3.74
C VAL A 61 -13.81 -7.50 -3.74
N GLN A 62 -14.71 -8.34 -4.23
CA GLN A 62 -16.10 -7.95 -4.43
C GLN A 62 -16.88 -7.79 -3.12
N THR A 63 -16.73 -8.72 -2.19
CA THR A 63 -17.48 -8.75 -0.93
C THR A 63 -16.82 -7.93 0.19
N GLY A 64 -15.48 -7.81 0.15
CA GLY A 64 -14.69 -7.26 1.26
C GLY A 64 -14.50 -8.24 2.42
N GLU A 65 -14.88 -9.50 2.24
CA GLU A 65 -14.69 -10.54 3.25
C GLU A 65 -13.23 -10.90 3.44
N ILE A 66 -12.80 -11.05 4.69
CA ILE A 66 -11.46 -11.51 5.02
C ILE A 66 -11.40 -13.03 4.89
N LYS A 67 -10.51 -13.52 4.04
CA LYS A 67 -10.30 -14.96 3.79
C LYS A 67 -9.15 -15.53 4.59
N ALA A 68 -8.16 -14.70 4.94
CA ALA A 68 -7.11 -15.05 5.90
C ALA A 68 -6.64 -13.79 6.64
N PHE A 69 -6.28 -13.96 7.92
CA PHE A 69 -5.73 -12.92 8.77
C PHE A 69 -4.68 -13.56 9.70
N VAL A 70 -3.41 -13.37 9.39
CA VAL A 70 -2.29 -14.04 10.09
C VAL A 70 -1.29 -13.03 10.60
N GLY A 71 -0.61 -13.38 11.69
CA GLY A 71 0.41 -12.56 12.33
C GLY A 71 -0.15 -11.58 13.35
N SER A 72 0.57 -10.47 13.60
CA SER A 72 0.19 -9.48 14.60
C SER A 72 -1.01 -8.64 14.15
N ASP A 73 -2.03 -8.53 14.99
CA ASP A 73 -3.24 -7.73 14.77
C ASP A 73 -3.16 -6.29 15.32
N SER A 74 -2.04 -5.95 15.96
CA SER A 74 -1.86 -4.67 16.67
C SER A 74 -0.92 -3.70 15.95
N ILE A 75 -0.64 -3.89 14.64
CA ILE A 75 0.22 -2.98 13.89
C ILE A 75 -0.51 -1.66 13.62
N LEU A 76 0.02 -0.58 14.19
CA LEU A 76 -0.37 0.80 13.91
C LEU A 76 0.91 1.62 13.77
N GLN A 77 1.27 2.01 12.55
CA GLN A 77 2.56 2.62 12.26
C GLN A 77 2.52 3.49 11.00
N GLU A 78 3.60 4.20 10.73
CA GLU A 78 3.83 4.85 9.44
C GLU A 78 4.00 3.79 8.34
N SER A 79 3.60 4.13 7.11
CA SER A 79 3.61 3.18 6.00
C SER A 79 4.01 3.82 4.68
N GLY A 80 4.98 3.23 3.99
CA GLY A 80 5.38 3.65 2.65
C GLY A 80 4.30 3.44 1.58
N LEU A 81 3.27 2.64 1.85
CA LEU A 81 2.13 2.41 0.95
C LEU A 81 1.23 3.65 0.77
N VAL A 82 1.32 4.64 1.67
CA VAL A 82 0.63 5.94 1.54
C VAL A 82 0.98 6.66 0.22
N ARG A 83 2.13 6.36 -0.40
CA ARG A 83 2.49 6.86 -1.74
C ARG A 83 1.42 6.57 -2.78
N THR A 84 0.70 5.46 -2.66
CA THR A 84 -0.40 5.12 -3.57
C THR A 84 -1.56 6.11 -3.42
N ALA A 85 -1.89 6.49 -2.18
CA ALA A 85 -2.91 7.51 -1.93
C ALA A 85 -2.44 8.89 -2.42
N SER A 86 -1.17 9.21 -2.28
CA SER A 86 -0.57 10.46 -2.77
C SER A 86 -0.64 10.57 -4.29
N LEU A 87 -0.32 9.50 -5.01
CA LEU A 87 -0.44 9.48 -6.47
C LEU A 87 -1.90 9.55 -6.91
N LEU A 88 -2.82 8.80 -6.27
CA LEU A 88 -4.24 8.86 -6.59
C LEU A 88 -4.78 10.26 -6.41
N ALA A 89 -4.46 10.91 -5.28
CA ALA A 89 -4.85 12.29 -4.99
C ALA A 89 -4.40 13.26 -6.08
N ALA A 90 -3.17 13.09 -6.58
CA ALA A 90 -2.65 13.93 -7.64
C ALA A 90 -3.35 13.67 -9.00
N LEU A 91 -3.57 12.41 -9.36
CA LEU A 91 -4.25 12.03 -10.62
C LEU A 91 -5.71 12.50 -10.66
N GLU A 92 -6.42 12.48 -9.53
CA GLU A 92 -7.81 12.95 -9.42
C GLU A 92 -7.96 14.45 -9.70
N THR A 93 -6.92 15.25 -9.50
CA THR A 93 -6.92 16.67 -9.88
C THR A 93 -6.93 16.89 -11.39
N LYS A 94 -6.57 15.87 -12.19
CA LYS A 94 -6.36 15.92 -13.64
C LYS A 94 -5.26 16.88 -14.10
N ALA A 95 -4.53 17.49 -13.18
CA ALA A 95 -3.38 18.35 -13.47
C ALA A 95 -2.09 17.56 -13.73
N VAL A 96 -2.12 16.26 -13.44
CA VAL A 96 -1.01 15.32 -13.65
C VAL A 96 -1.55 14.06 -14.35
N LYS A 97 -0.75 13.55 -15.30
CA LYS A 97 -0.98 12.29 -16.01
C LYS A 97 0.18 11.33 -15.76
N LEU A 98 -0.05 10.03 -15.86
CA LEU A 98 1.00 9.01 -15.73
C LEU A 98 2.14 9.19 -16.75
N SER A 99 1.84 9.69 -17.94
CA SER A 99 2.81 9.98 -19.01
C SER A 99 3.59 11.28 -18.84
N ASP A 100 3.22 12.16 -17.89
CA ASP A 100 3.95 13.41 -17.66
C ASP A 100 5.39 13.12 -17.22
N THR A 101 6.34 13.92 -17.71
CA THR A 101 7.75 13.78 -17.35
C THR A 101 8.08 14.58 -16.11
N ILE A 102 8.85 13.99 -15.23
CA ILE A 102 9.42 14.60 -14.02
C ILE A 102 10.93 14.43 -14.05
N ASP A 103 11.66 15.50 -13.79
CA ASP A 103 13.10 15.47 -13.64
C ASP A 103 13.44 15.25 -12.16
N VAL A 104 14.03 14.10 -11.83
CA VAL A 104 14.50 13.75 -10.48
C VAL A 104 16.04 13.84 -10.38
N ALA A 105 16.66 14.33 -11.43
CA ALA A 105 18.10 14.59 -11.54
C ALA A 105 18.94 13.38 -11.07
N ASP A 106 19.99 13.63 -10.30
CA ASP A 106 20.89 12.64 -9.73
C ASP A 106 20.35 11.91 -8.50
N GLY A 107 19.07 12.11 -8.19
CA GLY A 107 18.40 11.47 -7.06
C GLY A 107 18.63 12.17 -5.71
N VAL A 108 19.06 13.43 -5.72
CA VAL A 108 19.20 14.29 -4.53
C VAL A 108 18.46 15.62 -4.75
N LEU A 109 17.62 16.00 -3.80
CA LEU A 109 16.86 17.26 -3.86
C LEU A 109 16.93 17.96 -2.50
N ALA A 110 17.56 19.14 -2.48
CA ALA A 110 17.52 20.03 -1.32
C ALA A 110 16.19 20.82 -1.27
N ILE A 111 15.54 20.85 -0.11
CA ILE A 111 14.26 21.55 0.12
C ILE A 111 14.40 22.34 1.42
N GLY A 112 14.76 23.61 1.32
CA GLY A 112 15.06 24.42 2.51
C GLY A 112 16.25 23.85 3.29
N LYS A 113 16.00 23.38 4.53
CA LYS A 113 17.00 22.70 5.37
C LYS A 113 17.01 21.17 5.21
N ASP A 114 16.03 20.64 4.51
CA ASP A 114 15.84 19.20 4.32
C ASP A 114 16.45 18.71 3.01
N THR A 115 16.74 17.41 2.93
CA THR A 115 17.21 16.77 1.71
C THR A 115 16.44 15.48 1.48
N LEU A 116 15.80 15.37 0.31
CA LEU A 116 15.22 14.12 -0.15
C LEU A 116 16.21 13.39 -1.05
N CYS A 117 16.36 12.08 -0.80
CA CYS A 117 17.16 11.21 -1.66
C CYS A 117 16.30 10.07 -2.21
N ASP A 118 16.48 9.76 -3.49
CA ASP A 118 16.03 8.51 -4.07
C ASP A 118 16.99 7.37 -3.69
N HIS A 119 16.49 6.14 -3.61
CA HIS A 119 17.32 5.01 -3.15
C HIS A 119 18.54 4.73 -4.03
N ASN A 120 18.57 5.22 -5.27
CA ASN A 120 19.68 5.05 -6.21
C ASN A 120 20.56 6.30 -6.38
N TRP A 121 20.43 7.31 -5.52
CA TRP A 121 21.21 8.55 -5.59
C TRP A 121 22.72 8.31 -5.74
N HIS A 122 23.24 7.31 -5.04
CA HIS A 122 24.67 6.92 -5.11
C HIS A 122 25.08 6.26 -6.44
N ARG A 123 24.11 6.01 -7.34
CA ARG A 123 24.30 5.47 -8.69
C ARG A 123 23.92 6.49 -9.78
N GLY A 124 23.75 7.77 -9.42
CA GLY A 124 23.48 8.86 -10.34
C GLY A 124 22.00 9.17 -10.57
N GLY A 125 21.11 8.63 -9.73
CA GLY A 125 19.67 8.90 -9.81
C GLY A 125 19.00 8.31 -11.04
N TYR A 126 17.79 8.82 -11.35
CA TYR A 126 16.98 8.37 -12.49
C TYR A 126 16.87 9.40 -13.62
N GLY A 127 17.33 10.65 -13.40
CA GLY A 127 17.23 11.71 -14.39
C GLY A 127 15.78 12.11 -14.67
N LYS A 128 15.40 12.09 -15.96
CA LYS A 128 14.01 12.37 -16.39
C LYS A 128 13.23 11.08 -16.55
N ILE A 129 12.15 10.93 -15.81
CA ILE A 129 11.25 9.77 -15.80
C ILE A 129 9.80 10.21 -15.90
N THR A 130 8.92 9.30 -16.29
CA THR A 130 7.47 9.57 -16.24
C THR A 130 6.93 9.49 -14.81
N VAL A 131 5.74 10.03 -14.57
CA VAL A 131 5.02 9.88 -13.29
C VAL A 131 4.84 8.39 -12.95
N GLU A 132 4.47 7.58 -13.94
CA GLU A 132 4.32 6.13 -13.79
C GLU A 132 5.63 5.47 -13.36
N GLN A 133 6.74 5.79 -14.04
CA GLN A 133 8.07 5.31 -13.67
C GLN A 133 8.47 5.78 -12.27
N GLY A 134 8.20 7.06 -11.93
CA GLY A 134 8.49 7.61 -10.61
C GLY A 134 7.78 6.84 -9.49
N PHE A 135 6.52 6.45 -9.72
CA PHE A 135 5.78 5.61 -8.79
C PHE A 135 6.33 4.17 -8.74
N GLY A 136 6.52 3.53 -9.88
CA GLY A 136 7.01 2.14 -9.97
C GLY A 136 8.42 1.97 -9.41
N LEU A 137 9.26 2.99 -9.53
CA LEU A 137 10.62 3.05 -8.97
C LEU A 137 10.67 3.60 -7.54
N ALA A 138 9.51 3.88 -6.93
CA ALA A 138 9.37 4.44 -5.59
C ALA A 138 10.25 5.69 -5.35
N SER A 139 10.40 6.56 -6.37
CA SER A 139 11.16 7.80 -6.25
C SER A 139 10.53 8.75 -5.25
N ASN A 140 11.26 9.10 -4.22
CA ASN A 140 10.86 10.08 -3.21
C ASN A 140 10.68 11.47 -3.84
N ILE A 141 11.62 11.83 -4.71
CA ILE A 141 11.66 13.14 -5.38
C ILE A 141 10.48 13.27 -6.36
N ALA A 142 10.20 12.23 -7.16
CA ALA A 142 9.06 12.24 -8.05
C ALA A 142 7.75 12.40 -7.26
N ASN A 143 7.56 11.62 -6.20
CA ASN A 143 6.35 11.68 -5.39
C ASN A 143 6.14 13.06 -4.75
N TYR A 144 7.20 13.64 -4.18
CA TYR A 144 7.17 15.01 -3.65
C TYR A 144 6.80 16.04 -4.74
N LYS A 145 7.48 16.00 -5.91
CA LYS A 145 7.25 16.95 -7.00
C LYS A 145 5.83 16.83 -7.57
N ILE A 146 5.28 15.62 -7.68
CA ILE A 146 3.90 15.38 -8.12
C ILE A 146 2.92 16.05 -7.16
N VAL A 147 3.04 15.79 -5.86
CA VAL A 147 2.14 16.36 -4.85
C VAL A 147 2.29 17.88 -4.78
N LYS A 148 3.53 18.39 -4.75
CA LYS A 148 3.80 19.83 -4.73
C LYS A 148 3.27 20.57 -5.96
N LYS A 149 3.19 19.93 -7.12
CA LYS A 149 2.64 20.50 -8.34
C LYS A 149 1.13 20.75 -8.24
N VAL A 150 0.40 19.92 -7.50
CA VAL A 150 -1.07 19.91 -7.51
C VAL A 150 -1.70 20.43 -6.22
N PHE A 151 -0.98 20.45 -5.11
CA PHE A 151 -1.48 20.95 -3.84
C PHE A 151 -0.75 22.25 -3.44
N GLU A 152 -1.52 23.30 -3.18
CA GLU A 152 -0.99 24.61 -2.82
C GLU A 152 -0.34 24.60 -1.43
N ASN A 153 -0.89 23.81 -0.50
CA ASN A 153 -0.44 23.75 0.89
C ASN A 153 -0.70 22.36 1.52
N GLU A 154 -0.13 22.14 2.69
CA GLU A 154 -0.20 20.90 3.45
C GLU A 154 -1.63 20.54 3.86
N GLN A 155 -2.44 21.54 4.18
CA GLN A 155 -3.81 21.35 4.63
C GLN A 155 -4.67 20.73 3.52
N ALA A 156 -4.61 21.25 2.31
CA ALA A 156 -5.37 20.75 1.15
C ALA A 156 -5.00 19.29 0.83
N PHE A 157 -3.72 18.94 0.94
CA PHE A 157 -3.26 17.56 0.77
C PHE A 157 -3.76 16.65 1.89
N SER A 158 -3.62 17.07 3.15
CA SER A 158 -4.10 16.34 4.32
C SER A 158 -5.60 16.06 4.26
N GLU A 159 -6.41 17.07 3.90
CA GLU A 159 -7.86 16.92 3.73
C GLU A 159 -8.22 15.91 2.62
N THR A 160 -7.38 15.83 1.59
CA THR A 160 -7.57 14.85 0.51
C THR A 160 -7.26 13.44 1.01
N LEU A 161 -6.16 13.25 1.74
CA LEU A 161 -5.82 11.96 2.36
C LEU A 161 -6.88 11.51 3.37
N ALA A 162 -7.47 12.45 4.12
CA ALA A 162 -8.56 12.16 5.06
C ALA A 162 -9.80 11.57 4.37
N LYS A 163 -10.10 11.95 3.12
CA LYS A 163 -11.19 11.35 2.31
C LYS A 163 -10.94 9.88 1.99
N TYR A 164 -9.67 9.46 1.95
CA TYR A 164 -9.28 8.06 1.77
C TYR A 164 -9.18 7.29 3.09
N GLY A 165 -9.49 7.95 4.23
CA GLY A 165 -9.46 7.36 5.56
C GLY A 165 -8.12 7.49 6.28
N TYR A 166 -7.13 8.19 5.71
CA TYR A 166 -5.84 8.41 6.37
C TYR A 166 -5.90 9.60 7.33
N GLN A 167 -5.29 9.43 8.51
CA GLN A 167 -5.17 10.51 9.51
C GLN A 167 -3.74 11.05 9.49
N VAL A 168 -3.60 12.30 9.09
CA VAL A 168 -2.31 13.01 9.12
C VAL A 168 -2.12 13.59 10.51
N LYS A 169 -1.06 13.17 11.20
CA LYS A 169 -0.70 13.65 12.54
C LYS A 169 0.02 15.00 12.47
N ASP A 170 1.03 15.07 11.60
CA ASP A 170 1.81 16.27 11.39
C ASP A 170 1.82 16.60 9.89
N THR A 171 1.38 17.82 9.52
CA THR A 171 1.25 18.19 8.10
C THR A 171 2.59 18.55 7.48
N SER A 172 2.90 17.95 6.32
CA SER A 172 4.09 18.24 5.54
C SER A 172 3.91 17.83 4.08
N LEU A 173 4.13 18.74 3.14
CA LEU A 173 4.18 18.37 1.72
C LEU A 173 5.47 17.66 1.32
N VAL A 174 6.49 17.65 2.19
CA VAL A 174 7.75 16.93 1.95
C VAL A 174 7.63 15.47 2.38
N TYR A 175 7.12 15.23 3.57
CA TYR A 175 7.19 13.92 4.22
C TYR A 175 5.89 13.12 4.16
N ASN A 176 4.71 13.77 4.26
CA ASN A 176 3.44 13.03 4.21
C ASN A 176 3.21 12.28 2.90
N PRO A 177 3.62 12.81 1.70
CA PRO A 177 3.51 12.03 0.48
C PRO A 177 4.29 10.71 0.51
N LEU A 178 5.31 10.60 1.35
CA LEU A 178 6.15 9.42 1.51
C LEU A 178 5.63 8.46 2.58
N GLY A 179 4.65 8.89 3.40
CA GLY A 179 4.03 8.11 4.47
C GLY A 179 4.44 8.51 5.88
N TYR A 180 5.42 9.38 6.04
CA TYR A 180 5.80 9.88 7.36
C TYR A 180 4.74 10.80 7.96
N GLY A 181 4.55 10.76 9.27
CA GLY A 181 3.51 11.53 9.97
C GLY A 181 2.09 11.01 9.76
N ILE A 182 1.91 9.84 9.14
CA ILE A 182 0.61 9.22 8.87
C ILE A 182 0.59 7.82 9.47
N LEU A 183 -0.15 7.65 10.56
CA LEU A 183 -0.33 6.33 11.18
C LEU A 183 -1.45 5.58 10.48
N THR A 184 -1.20 4.32 10.14
CA THR A 184 -2.16 3.46 9.48
C THR A 184 -2.00 2.00 9.92
N THR A 185 -3.05 1.22 9.74
CA THR A 185 -3.01 -0.24 9.94
C THR A 185 -2.89 -0.96 8.60
N PRO A 186 -2.36 -2.19 8.57
CA PRO A 186 -2.37 -3.02 7.36
C PRO A 186 -3.78 -3.18 6.77
N LEU A 187 -4.80 -3.39 7.61
CA LEU A 187 -6.18 -3.50 7.15
C LEU A 187 -6.69 -2.22 6.46
N GLN A 188 -6.30 -1.05 6.95
CA GLN A 188 -6.65 0.23 6.33
C GLN A 188 -6.01 0.38 4.96
N ASN A 189 -4.71 0.09 4.82
CA ASN A 189 -4.01 0.08 3.54
C ASN A 189 -4.62 -0.94 2.56
N LEU A 190 -4.94 -2.15 3.05
CA LEU A 190 -5.60 -3.18 2.24
C LEU A 190 -6.97 -2.72 1.76
N THR A 191 -7.78 -2.12 2.63
CA THR A 191 -9.11 -1.60 2.28
C THR A 191 -9.01 -0.53 1.20
N PHE A 192 -8.02 0.36 1.30
CA PHE A 192 -7.77 1.38 0.28
C PHE A 192 -7.43 0.76 -1.08
N ILE A 193 -6.49 -0.19 -1.12
CA ILE A 193 -6.12 -0.91 -2.36
C ILE A 193 -7.29 -1.75 -2.89
N ASN A 194 -8.08 -2.37 -2.02
CA ASN A 194 -9.27 -3.13 -2.41
C ASN A 194 -10.32 -2.25 -3.11
N ASN A 195 -10.49 -1.02 -2.66
CA ASN A 195 -11.37 -0.04 -3.31
C ASN A 195 -10.83 0.38 -4.68
N ILE A 196 -9.52 0.55 -4.83
CA ILE A 196 -8.89 0.77 -6.15
C ILE A 196 -9.13 -0.43 -7.06
N ALA A 197 -8.96 -1.65 -6.58
CA ALA A 197 -9.19 -2.87 -7.36
C ALA A 197 -10.61 -2.95 -7.93
N LYS A 198 -11.62 -2.49 -7.18
CA LYS A 198 -13.03 -2.42 -7.62
C LYS A 198 -13.31 -1.29 -8.62
N SER A 199 -12.51 -0.24 -8.60
CA SER A 199 -12.75 0.97 -9.38
C SER A 199 -12.20 0.86 -10.80
N ASN A 200 -12.60 1.80 -11.66
CA ASN A 200 -11.99 2.00 -12.98
C ASN A 200 -11.20 3.31 -12.96
N THR A 201 -10.00 3.28 -12.38
CA THR A 201 -9.12 4.44 -12.21
C THR A 201 -7.77 4.23 -12.88
N THR A 202 -7.20 5.29 -13.40
CA THR A 202 -5.89 5.28 -14.10
C THR A 202 -4.73 4.79 -13.21
N ILE A 203 -4.84 4.92 -11.89
CA ILE A 203 -3.78 4.45 -10.98
C ILE A 203 -3.53 2.94 -11.09
N LYS A 204 -4.49 2.15 -11.59
CA LYS A 204 -4.32 0.71 -11.82
C LYS A 204 -3.20 0.41 -12.81
N GLU A 205 -2.98 1.29 -13.79
CA GLU A 205 -1.88 1.18 -14.75
C GLU A 205 -0.54 1.30 -14.02
N ALA A 206 -0.38 2.30 -13.13
CA ALA A 206 0.83 2.49 -12.34
C ALA A 206 1.07 1.33 -11.35
N LEU A 207 0.01 0.75 -10.76
CA LEU A 207 0.12 -0.43 -9.90
C LEU A 207 0.56 -1.67 -10.68
N ALA A 208 0.08 -1.85 -11.91
CA ALA A 208 0.52 -2.93 -12.79
C ALA A 208 1.97 -2.72 -13.25
N TYR A 209 2.33 -1.49 -13.66
CA TYR A 209 3.70 -1.12 -14.02
C TYR A 209 4.69 -1.37 -12.87
N SER A 210 4.30 -1.05 -11.63
CA SER A 210 5.16 -1.27 -10.45
C SER A 210 5.60 -2.74 -10.33
N VAL A 211 4.72 -3.68 -10.69
CA VAL A 211 4.99 -5.13 -10.64
C VAL A 211 5.70 -5.63 -11.92
N SER A 212 5.35 -5.11 -13.10
CA SER A 212 5.98 -5.57 -14.35
C SER A 212 7.42 -5.05 -14.52
N ASP A 213 7.63 -3.76 -14.23
CA ASP A 213 8.86 -3.04 -14.58
C ASP A 213 9.47 -2.24 -13.42
N GLY A 214 8.76 -2.15 -12.27
CA GLY A 214 9.17 -1.38 -11.10
C GLY A 214 9.83 -2.24 -10.01
N LEU A 215 9.96 -1.63 -8.82
CA LEU A 215 10.56 -2.27 -7.63
C LEU A 215 9.67 -3.34 -6.99
N ALA A 216 8.40 -3.42 -7.40
CA ALA A 216 7.47 -4.46 -6.98
C ALA A 216 7.60 -5.76 -7.80
N LYS A 217 8.52 -5.84 -8.76
CA LYS A 217 8.75 -7.01 -9.63
C LYS A 217 8.91 -8.34 -8.87
N PRO A 218 9.49 -8.42 -7.67
CA PRO A 218 9.53 -9.68 -6.90
C PRO A 218 8.15 -10.25 -6.52
N ALA A 219 7.08 -9.44 -6.58
CA ALA A 219 5.70 -9.90 -6.38
C ALA A 219 5.05 -10.49 -7.65
N GLN A 220 5.73 -10.44 -8.79
CA GLN A 220 5.23 -10.97 -10.04
C GLN A 220 5.07 -12.50 -9.95
N SER A 221 3.92 -13.01 -10.37
CA SER A 221 3.66 -14.44 -10.54
C SER A 221 3.65 -14.80 -12.03
N ASP A 222 4.18 -15.98 -12.35
CA ASP A 222 4.09 -16.54 -13.71
C ASP A 222 2.71 -17.12 -14.02
N LYS A 223 1.85 -17.28 -13.00
CA LYS A 223 0.54 -17.92 -13.12
C LYS A 223 -0.56 -16.92 -13.42
N VAL A 224 -0.44 -15.70 -12.90
CA VAL A 224 -1.47 -14.66 -13.03
C VAL A 224 -0.86 -13.26 -12.94
N LYS A 225 -1.40 -12.31 -13.69
CA LYS A 225 -0.98 -10.92 -13.61
C LYS A 225 -1.34 -10.33 -12.24
N VAL A 226 -0.39 -9.61 -11.66
CA VAL A 226 -0.50 -8.93 -10.38
C VAL A 226 -0.40 -7.41 -10.57
N ALA A 227 -1.10 -6.65 -9.77
CA ALA A 227 -0.94 -5.21 -9.63
C ALA A 227 -0.81 -4.85 -8.15
N GLY A 228 0.11 -3.93 -7.81
CA GLY A 228 0.34 -3.56 -6.43
C GLY A 228 1.49 -2.58 -6.25
N ALA A 229 1.75 -2.22 -5.00
CA ALA A 229 2.79 -1.27 -4.63
C ALA A 229 3.62 -1.80 -3.45
N THR A 230 4.89 -1.40 -3.42
CA THR A 230 5.78 -1.63 -2.28
C THR A 230 5.76 -0.46 -1.32
N GLY A 231 5.96 -0.73 -0.04
CA GLY A 231 6.30 0.24 0.99
C GLY A 231 7.63 -0.13 1.64
N THR A 232 8.48 0.86 1.89
CA THR A 232 9.65 0.72 2.74
C THR A 232 9.85 2.04 3.46
N ILE A 233 9.76 2.03 4.78
CA ILE A 233 9.87 3.22 5.60
C ILE A 233 10.63 2.89 6.88
N GLN A 234 11.49 3.81 7.33
CA GLN A 234 12.10 3.69 8.64
C GLN A 234 11.15 4.23 9.71
N LEU A 235 10.86 3.41 10.70
CA LEU A 235 9.98 3.75 11.81
C LEU A 235 10.72 4.57 12.89
N PRO A 236 10.00 5.32 13.73
CA PRO A 236 10.62 6.11 14.80
C PRO A 236 11.46 5.32 15.81
N ASN A 237 11.19 4.02 15.97
CA ASN A 237 11.95 3.11 16.82
C ASN A 237 13.24 2.58 16.18
N GLY A 238 13.55 2.99 14.94
CA GLY A 238 14.72 2.58 14.18
C GLY A 238 14.52 1.31 13.32
N GLU A 239 13.41 0.61 13.48
CA GLU A 239 13.04 -0.51 12.61
C GLU A 239 12.63 -0.03 11.21
N TYR A 240 12.52 -0.98 10.29
CA TYR A 240 12.00 -0.75 8.94
C TYR A 240 10.71 -1.53 8.76
N ALA A 241 9.62 -0.84 8.38
CA ALA A 241 8.45 -1.49 7.83
C ALA A 241 8.71 -1.77 6.34
N VAL A 242 8.69 -3.04 5.94
CA VAL A 242 8.75 -3.49 4.56
C VAL A 242 7.40 -4.09 4.20
N GLU A 243 6.77 -3.55 3.15
CA GLU A 243 5.37 -3.79 2.86
C GLU A 243 5.15 -4.06 1.38
N PHE A 244 4.16 -4.87 1.09
CA PHE A 244 3.57 -4.97 -0.23
C PHE A 244 2.04 -5.06 -0.10
N CYS A 245 1.32 -4.28 -0.90
CA CYS A 245 -0.12 -4.38 -1.00
C CYS A 245 -0.54 -4.38 -2.47
N GLY A 246 -1.35 -5.35 -2.85
CA GLY A 246 -1.77 -5.51 -4.23
C GLY A 246 -2.98 -6.41 -4.39
N TYR A 247 -3.32 -6.70 -5.64
CA TYR A 247 -4.46 -7.54 -6.00
C TYR A 247 -4.17 -8.39 -7.22
N PHE A 248 -4.90 -9.46 -7.35
CA PHE A 248 -4.84 -10.37 -8.49
C PHE A 248 -6.20 -11.05 -8.77
N PRO A 249 -6.46 -11.50 -10.04
CA PRO A 249 -5.78 -11.07 -11.27
C PRO A 249 -5.84 -9.54 -11.47
N ALA A 250 -4.83 -8.93 -12.10
CA ALA A 250 -4.80 -7.49 -12.31
C ALA A 250 -5.96 -6.98 -13.19
N ASP A 251 -6.33 -7.77 -14.19
CA ASP A 251 -7.36 -7.40 -15.19
C ASP A 251 -8.79 -7.61 -14.65
N ASN A 252 -9.01 -8.61 -13.76
CA ASN A 252 -10.30 -8.91 -13.14
C ASN A 252 -10.09 -9.27 -11.67
N PRO A 253 -9.90 -8.30 -10.78
CA PRO A 253 -9.49 -8.53 -9.41
C PRO A 253 -10.46 -9.40 -8.61
N LYS A 254 -9.94 -10.49 -8.03
CA LYS A 254 -10.68 -11.41 -7.15
C LYS A 254 -10.25 -11.27 -5.71
N TYR A 255 -8.95 -11.12 -5.48
CA TYR A 255 -8.37 -11.01 -4.14
C TYR A 255 -7.41 -9.83 -4.06
N SER A 256 -7.44 -9.13 -2.94
CA SER A 256 -6.43 -8.19 -2.52
C SER A 256 -5.70 -8.72 -1.29
N VAL A 257 -4.40 -8.47 -1.22
CA VAL A 257 -3.53 -8.98 -0.16
C VAL A 257 -2.58 -7.89 0.29
N ILE A 258 -2.37 -7.80 1.59
CA ILE A 258 -1.30 -7.01 2.17
C ILE A 258 -0.35 -7.92 2.96
N VAL A 259 0.92 -7.61 2.83
CA VAL A 259 2.00 -8.18 3.64
C VAL A 259 2.76 -7.03 4.28
N THR A 260 2.89 -7.04 5.59
CA THR A 260 3.68 -6.08 6.38
C THR A 260 4.65 -6.85 7.25
N ILE A 261 5.93 -6.49 7.24
CA ILE A 261 6.98 -7.08 8.07
C ILE A 261 7.83 -5.94 8.67
N ASN A 262 8.07 -5.98 9.98
CA ASN A 262 8.99 -5.08 10.65
C ASN A 262 10.30 -5.79 10.95
N LYS A 263 11.42 -5.16 10.58
CA LYS A 263 12.78 -5.68 10.80
C LYS A 263 13.75 -4.57 11.22
N THR A 264 14.81 -4.96 11.92
CA THR A 264 15.74 -4.02 12.56
C THR A 264 16.89 -3.56 11.66
N GLU A 265 17.35 -4.37 10.71
CA GLU A 265 18.59 -4.14 9.99
C GLU A 265 18.36 -3.89 8.49
N LEU A 266 19.29 -3.21 7.85
CA LEU A 266 19.41 -3.15 6.40
C LEU A 266 20.05 -4.45 5.86
N PRO A 267 19.78 -4.85 4.61
CA PRO A 267 18.90 -4.17 3.66
C PRO A 267 17.42 -4.31 4.03
N ALA A 268 16.60 -3.30 3.64
CA ALA A 268 15.16 -3.32 3.79
C ALA A 268 14.52 -3.04 2.41
N SER A 269 13.62 -3.92 1.97
CA SER A 269 12.97 -3.81 0.68
C SER A 269 11.57 -4.44 0.70
N GLY A 270 10.55 -3.61 0.52
CA GLY A 270 9.18 -4.08 0.41
C GLY A 270 9.00 -5.08 -0.74
N GLY A 271 9.60 -4.82 -1.91
CA GLY A 271 9.52 -5.73 -3.06
C GLY A 271 10.18 -7.08 -2.80
N LEU A 272 11.45 -7.10 -2.38
CA LEU A 272 12.21 -8.33 -2.19
C LEU A 272 11.73 -9.18 -1.00
N MET A 273 11.10 -8.58 0.01
CA MET A 273 10.71 -9.26 1.24
C MET A 273 9.20 -9.51 1.28
N ALA A 274 8.40 -8.47 1.41
CA ALA A 274 6.94 -8.58 1.44
C ALA A 274 6.36 -8.98 0.08
N GLY A 275 6.92 -8.49 -1.03
CA GLY A 275 6.51 -8.87 -2.38
C GLY A 275 6.76 -10.35 -2.70
N ASP A 276 7.84 -10.94 -2.19
CA ASP A 276 8.08 -12.39 -2.33
C ASP A 276 7.04 -13.23 -1.55
N VAL A 277 6.69 -12.82 -0.32
CA VAL A 277 5.61 -13.45 0.44
C VAL A 277 4.28 -13.35 -0.32
N PHE A 278 3.97 -12.16 -0.86
CA PHE A 278 2.77 -11.95 -1.66
C PHE A 278 2.75 -12.90 -2.87
N ARG A 279 3.84 -13.03 -3.62
CA ARG A 279 3.95 -13.94 -4.78
C ARG A 279 3.67 -15.39 -4.38
N GLN A 280 4.28 -15.87 -3.30
CA GLN A 280 4.04 -17.23 -2.80
C GLN A 280 2.56 -17.46 -2.47
N ILE A 281 1.88 -16.46 -1.88
CA ILE A 281 0.44 -16.53 -1.60
C ILE A 281 -0.37 -16.59 -2.89
N VAL A 282 -0.06 -15.74 -3.88
CA VAL A 282 -0.70 -15.78 -5.20
C VAL A 282 -0.56 -17.15 -5.85
N ASP A 283 0.65 -17.73 -5.79
CA ASP A 283 0.96 -19.02 -6.40
C ASP A 283 0.12 -20.16 -5.80
N ILE A 284 0.00 -20.22 -4.45
CA ILE A 284 -0.84 -21.26 -3.80
C ILE A 284 -2.34 -21.03 -3.99
N MET A 285 -2.79 -19.79 -4.10
CA MET A 285 -4.21 -19.48 -4.33
C MET A 285 -4.65 -19.75 -5.77
N ASN A 286 -3.73 -19.70 -6.74
CA ASN A 286 -4.03 -19.99 -8.13
C ASN A 286 -4.00 -21.50 -8.45
N GLU A 287 -3.49 -22.33 -7.56
CA GLU A 287 -3.51 -23.82 -7.65
C GLU A 287 -4.79 -24.45 -7.07
N ARG A 288 -5.63 -23.65 -6.40
CA ARG A 288 -6.92 -24.07 -5.82
C ARG A 288 -8.07 -23.81 -6.79
#